data_3bc0c807498a0ec7de94ca3e5d2bf408
#
_entry.id   3bc0c807498a0ec7de94ca3e5d2bf408
#
_cell.length_a   1.000
_cell.length_b   1.000
_cell.length_c   1.000
_cell.angle_alpha   90.00
_cell.angle_beta   90.00
_cell.angle_gamma   90.00
#
_symmetry.space_group_name_H-M   'P 1'
#
loop_
_entity.id
_entity.type
_entity.pdbx_description
1 polymer ?
#
loop_
_entity_poly.entity_id
_entity_poly.type
_entity_poly.pdbx_seq_one_letter_code
_entity_poly.pdbx_strand_id
1 'polypeptide(L)'
;FRDMKHIQLMLGSLMLFGLTACQTPKIVTEQQPVQQKSLQVDGKIYAAFFQQRAAEYQALSQQAYNVAKMRLDEAIAKKGAKPLAIVTDIDETFLDNSYYAVEMARQGKTWSQETWANWTSKGIATPLAGSQEFFQYAASKGVQIFYVTNRYEVERPGTLANLEKYNYPIQSAQNLILRSKESSKEARRQNISKDYDIVLLLGDSLTDFSSLFDNHKSEKERAAAVETLKSEFGKRFIVLPNVGYGDWESAIFDYKYDLTQEQRDSIIYEAARETPVK
;
A
#
# COMPACT_ATOMS: atom_id res chain seq x y z
N PHE A 1 -42.48 5.32 -91.91
CA PHE A 1 -41.92 4.46 -92.98
C PHE A 1 -41.26 3.25 -92.38
N ARG A 2 -41.95 2.14 -92.56
CA ARG A 2 -41.50 0.77 -92.97
C ARG A 2 -40.50 0.12 -92.04
N ASP A 3 -40.78 -0.92 -91.50
CA ASP A 3 -41.30 -2.28 -91.79
C ASP A 3 -40.32 -3.39 -91.36
N MET A 4 -40.85 -4.24 -90.50
CA MET A 4 -40.83 -5.72 -90.59
C MET A 4 -39.44 -6.40 -90.60
N LYS A 5 -39.18 -7.46 -89.92
CA LYS A 5 -39.80 -8.79 -89.74
C LYS A 5 -38.91 -9.67 -88.80
N HIS A 6 -39.57 -10.40 -87.98
CA HIS A 6 -39.34 -11.76 -87.46
C HIS A 6 -38.01 -12.45 -87.66
N ILE A 7 -37.51 -13.10 -86.60
CA ILE A 7 -37.34 -14.57 -86.57
C ILE A 7 -37.15 -15.01 -85.12
N GLN A 8 -37.96 -15.97 -84.69
CA GLN A 8 -37.81 -16.70 -83.40
C GLN A 8 -36.65 -17.69 -83.55
N LEU A 9 -35.85 -17.83 -82.49
CA LEU A 9 -35.09 -19.04 -82.22
C LEU A 9 -35.14 -19.30 -80.72
N MET A 10 -35.86 -20.38 -80.37
CA MET A 10 -35.79 -21.00 -79.06
C MET A 10 -34.43 -21.62 -78.88
N LEU A 11 -33.77 -21.29 -77.73
CA LEU A 11 -32.73 -22.16 -77.19
C LEU A 11 -32.85 -22.14 -75.66
N GLY A 12 -33.00 -23.33 -75.14
CA GLY A 12 -33.26 -23.61 -73.75
C GLY A 12 -32.14 -23.14 -72.86
N SER A 13 -32.53 -22.49 -71.77
CA SER A 13 -31.60 -22.05 -70.74
C SER A 13 -31.65 -23.07 -69.60
N LEU A 14 -30.55 -23.78 -69.46
CA LEU A 14 -30.26 -24.71 -68.36
C LEU A 14 -30.01 -23.90 -67.14
N MET A 15 -30.94 -23.90 -66.13
CA MET A 15 -30.73 -23.29 -64.82
C MET A 15 -29.79 -24.17 -64.02
N LEU A 16 -28.55 -23.72 -63.84
CA LEU A 16 -27.65 -24.21 -62.78
C LEU A 16 -28.08 -23.57 -61.49
N PHE A 17 -28.69 -24.36 -60.59
CA PHE A 17 -28.85 -23.99 -59.19
C PHE A 17 -27.49 -24.04 -58.53
N GLY A 18 -26.86 -22.88 -58.33
CA GLY A 18 -25.71 -22.73 -57.48
C GLY A 18 -26.14 -22.82 -56.01
N LEU A 19 -25.76 -23.90 -55.33
CA LEU A 19 -25.84 -24.02 -53.88
C LEU A 19 -24.84 -23.06 -53.24
N THR A 20 -25.29 -21.86 -52.90
CA THR A 20 -24.54 -20.97 -51.99
C THR A 20 -24.62 -21.56 -50.60
N ALA A 21 -23.57 -22.24 -50.16
CA ALA A 21 -23.39 -22.64 -48.81
C ALA A 21 -23.25 -21.36 -47.96
N CYS A 22 -24.27 -21.03 -47.18
CA CYS A 22 -24.16 -20.03 -46.09
C CYS A 22 -23.13 -20.52 -45.10
N GLN A 23 -21.90 -19.97 -45.16
CA GLN A 23 -20.94 -20.09 -44.08
C GLN A 23 -21.41 -19.18 -42.96
N THR A 24 -22.00 -19.76 -41.94
CA THR A 24 -22.23 -19.08 -40.65
C THR A 24 -20.87 -18.58 -40.14
N PRO A 25 -20.72 -17.28 -39.87
CA PRO A 25 -19.50 -16.79 -39.25
C PRO A 25 -19.33 -17.50 -37.91
N LYS A 26 -18.23 -18.27 -37.74
CA LYS A 26 -17.82 -18.74 -36.45
C LYS A 26 -17.52 -17.49 -35.62
N ILE A 27 -18.43 -17.16 -34.68
CA ILE A 27 -18.14 -16.21 -33.61
C ILE A 27 -17.05 -16.90 -32.80
N VAL A 28 -15.80 -16.54 -33.06
CA VAL A 28 -14.69 -16.81 -32.15
C VAL A 28 -14.96 -15.92 -30.95
N THR A 29 -15.65 -16.45 -29.96
CA THR A 29 -15.70 -15.85 -28.65
C THR A 29 -14.26 -15.90 -28.15
N GLU A 30 -13.54 -14.80 -28.24
CA GLU A 30 -12.28 -14.59 -27.57
C GLU A 30 -12.58 -14.81 -26.08
N GLN A 31 -12.27 -16.01 -25.59
CA GLN A 31 -12.33 -16.28 -24.18
C GLN A 31 -11.29 -15.34 -23.55
N GLN A 32 -11.77 -14.28 -22.92
CA GLN A 32 -10.90 -13.50 -22.04
C GLN A 32 -10.21 -14.51 -21.13
N PRO A 33 -8.87 -14.40 -20.97
CA PRO A 33 -8.15 -15.30 -20.10
C PRO A 33 -8.86 -15.28 -18.74
N VAL A 34 -9.29 -16.44 -18.27
CA VAL A 34 -9.87 -16.59 -16.94
C VAL A 34 -8.81 -16.06 -15.98
N GLN A 35 -9.04 -14.90 -15.44
CA GLN A 35 -8.12 -14.31 -14.47
C GLN A 35 -8.02 -15.30 -13.32
N GLN A 36 -6.85 -15.91 -13.16
CA GLN A 36 -6.62 -16.90 -12.14
C GLN A 36 -6.88 -16.22 -10.79
N LYS A 37 -7.87 -16.73 -10.06
CA LYS A 37 -8.21 -16.19 -8.74
C LYS A 37 -7.00 -16.38 -7.82
N SER A 38 -6.61 -15.35 -7.12
CA SER A 38 -5.56 -15.39 -6.11
C SER A 38 -6.09 -14.89 -4.80
N LEU A 39 -5.98 -15.71 -3.78
CA LEU A 39 -6.37 -15.34 -2.44
C LEU A 39 -5.61 -14.11 -1.93
N GLN A 40 -4.31 -14.03 -2.26
CA GLN A 40 -3.48 -12.88 -1.88
C GLN A 40 -3.96 -11.60 -2.58
N VAL A 41 -4.22 -11.64 -3.90
CA VAL A 41 -4.66 -10.46 -4.66
C VAL A 41 -6.05 -10.03 -4.24
N ASP A 42 -6.99 -10.97 -4.09
CA ASP A 42 -8.36 -10.69 -3.64
C ASP A 42 -8.36 -10.19 -2.18
N GLY A 43 -7.50 -10.75 -1.33
CA GLY A 43 -7.30 -10.30 0.05
C GLY A 43 -6.85 -8.86 0.15
N LYS A 44 -5.99 -8.39 -0.76
CA LYS A 44 -5.55 -6.98 -0.81
C LYS A 44 -6.69 -6.02 -1.20
N ILE A 45 -7.60 -6.45 -2.08
CA ILE A 45 -8.84 -5.68 -2.36
C ILE A 45 -9.69 -5.57 -1.09
N TYR A 46 -9.85 -6.67 -0.35
CA TYR A 46 -10.67 -6.68 0.86
C TYR A 46 -10.05 -5.83 1.97
N ALA A 47 -8.73 -5.89 2.13
CA ALA A 47 -7.97 -5.02 3.03
C ALA A 47 -8.16 -3.53 2.67
N ALA A 48 -7.99 -3.19 1.40
CA ALA A 48 -8.19 -1.82 0.91
C ALA A 48 -9.66 -1.37 1.08
N PHE A 49 -10.63 -2.25 0.87
CA PHE A 49 -12.04 -1.96 1.09
C PHE A 49 -12.32 -1.60 2.56
N PHE A 50 -11.77 -2.37 3.51
CA PHE A 50 -11.87 -2.05 4.94
C PHE A 50 -11.22 -0.69 5.26
N GLN A 51 -10.00 -0.44 4.76
CA GLN A 51 -9.28 0.81 4.98
C GLN A 51 -10.03 2.03 4.44
N GLN A 52 -10.63 1.93 3.24
CA GLN A 52 -11.32 3.05 2.59
C GLN A 52 -12.73 3.29 3.10
N ARG A 53 -13.42 2.28 3.61
CA ARG A 53 -14.87 2.33 3.82
C ARG A 53 -15.32 2.13 5.26
N ALA A 54 -14.50 1.46 6.10
CA ALA A 54 -14.91 1.16 7.46
C ALA A 54 -14.71 2.35 8.39
N ALA A 55 -15.77 2.73 9.11
CA ALA A 55 -15.66 3.72 10.17
C ALA A 55 -14.77 3.23 11.32
N GLU A 56 -14.68 1.93 11.52
CA GLU A 56 -13.79 1.28 12.48
C GLU A 56 -12.31 1.53 12.16
N TYR A 57 -11.92 1.51 10.87
CA TYR A 57 -10.56 1.86 10.47
C TYR A 57 -10.25 3.34 10.77
N GLN A 58 -11.20 4.24 10.45
CA GLN A 58 -11.07 5.66 10.78
C GLN A 58 -10.95 5.87 12.29
N ALA A 59 -11.76 5.15 13.09
CA ALA A 59 -11.72 5.23 14.54
C ALA A 59 -10.39 4.73 15.12
N LEU A 60 -9.81 3.65 14.58
CA LEU A 60 -8.49 3.14 14.97
C LEU A 60 -7.39 4.16 14.67
N SER A 61 -7.40 4.77 13.49
CA SER A 61 -6.47 5.83 13.13
C SER A 61 -6.61 7.04 14.07
N GLN A 62 -7.84 7.51 14.28
CA GLN A 62 -8.12 8.63 15.19
C GLN A 62 -7.65 8.33 16.63
N GLN A 63 -7.88 7.10 17.11
CA GLN A 63 -7.41 6.66 18.43
C GLN A 63 -5.89 6.72 18.53
N ALA A 64 -5.16 6.25 17.51
CA ALA A 64 -3.71 6.30 17.48
C ALA A 64 -3.19 7.75 17.59
N TYR A 65 -3.77 8.68 16.83
CA TYR A 65 -3.37 10.09 16.87
C TYR A 65 -3.80 10.80 18.17
N ASN A 66 -4.93 10.42 18.76
CA ASN A 66 -5.32 10.93 20.11
C ASN A 66 -4.31 10.48 21.18
N VAL A 67 -3.87 9.21 21.14
CA VAL A 67 -2.83 8.70 22.03
C VAL A 67 -1.50 9.43 21.75
N ALA A 68 -1.12 9.59 20.49
CA ALA A 68 0.09 10.33 20.13
C ALA A 68 0.09 11.76 20.70
N LYS A 69 -1.05 12.45 20.56
CA LYS A 69 -1.20 13.82 21.10
C LYS A 69 -1.06 13.85 22.62
N MET A 70 -1.71 12.94 23.33
CA MET A 70 -1.63 12.86 24.79
C MET A 70 -0.18 12.62 25.25
N ARG A 71 0.55 11.70 24.60
CA ARG A 71 1.95 11.42 24.92
C ARG A 71 2.89 12.56 24.55
N LEU A 72 2.59 13.27 23.48
CA LEU A 72 3.34 14.47 23.10
C LEU A 72 3.17 15.57 24.15
N ASP A 73 1.96 15.81 24.63
CA ASP A 73 1.68 16.81 25.68
C ASP A 73 2.43 16.48 26.98
N GLU A 74 2.48 15.19 27.37
CA GLU A 74 3.28 14.72 28.51
C GLU A 74 4.79 14.98 28.32
N ALA A 75 5.30 14.75 27.08
CA ALA A 75 6.71 14.99 26.77
C ALA A 75 7.06 16.49 26.80
N ILE A 76 6.20 17.34 26.23
CA ILE A 76 6.36 18.79 26.24
C ILE A 76 6.39 19.33 27.69
N ALA A 77 5.55 18.81 28.55
CA ALA A 77 5.50 19.24 29.97
C ALA A 77 6.79 18.89 30.75
N LYS A 78 7.52 17.84 30.34
CA LYS A 78 8.73 17.36 31.04
C LYS A 78 10.00 18.18 30.80
N LYS A 79 10.06 18.97 29.72
CA LYS A 79 11.21 19.80 29.30
C LYS A 79 12.56 19.07 29.40
N GLY A 80 13.00 18.48 28.32
CA GLY A 80 14.33 17.87 28.18
C GLY A 80 15.44 18.89 27.87
N ALA A 81 16.68 18.39 27.80
CA ALA A 81 17.84 19.19 27.39
C ALA A 81 17.93 19.42 25.88
N LYS A 82 17.37 18.52 25.09
CA LYS A 82 17.35 18.59 23.62
C LYS A 82 15.97 19.03 23.11
N PRO A 83 15.91 19.63 21.91
CA PRO A 83 14.65 19.85 21.22
C PRO A 83 13.91 18.52 21.00
N LEU A 84 12.58 18.56 21.15
CA LEU A 84 11.75 17.38 20.97
C LEU A 84 11.56 17.06 19.48
N ALA A 85 11.54 15.77 19.15
CA ALA A 85 11.24 15.29 17.83
C ALA A 85 10.23 14.13 17.82
N ILE A 86 9.48 14.08 16.73
CA ILE A 86 8.69 12.95 16.32
C ILE A 86 9.38 12.34 15.10
N VAL A 87 9.50 11.02 15.05
CA VAL A 87 9.87 10.28 13.85
C VAL A 87 8.66 9.49 13.37
N THR A 88 8.30 9.66 12.13
CA THR A 88 7.14 8.99 11.52
C THR A 88 7.52 8.32 10.22
N ASP A 89 6.94 7.14 9.94
CA ASP A 89 6.82 6.64 8.59
C ASP A 89 5.77 7.47 7.82
N ILE A 90 5.58 7.18 6.53
CA ILE A 90 4.64 7.88 5.64
C ILE A 90 3.49 6.97 5.25
N ASP A 91 3.81 5.83 4.60
CA ASP A 91 2.86 4.97 3.92
C ASP A 91 2.05 4.14 4.92
N GLU A 92 0.73 4.16 4.80
CA GLU A 92 -0.21 3.56 5.77
C GLU A 92 -0.03 4.02 7.23
N THR A 93 0.88 4.99 7.43
CA THR A 93 1.05 5.65 8.72
C THR A 93 0.21 6.91 8.80
N PHE A 94 0.33 7.80 7.81
CA PHE A 94 -0.53 8.99 7.71
C PHE A 94 -1.03 9.28 6.28
N LEU A 95 -0.48 8.61 5.27
CA LEU A 95 -0.99 8.62 3.89
C LEU A 95 -1.57 7.25 3.53
N ASP A 96 -2.78 7.26 3.01
CA ASP A 96 -3.53 6.09 2.54
C ASP A 96 -3.16 5.76 1.09
N ASN A 97 -2.49 4.63 0.90
CA ASN A 97 -2.14 4.10 -0.41
C ASN A 97 -3.00 2.89 -0.82
N SER A 98 -4.10 2.63 -0.14
CA SER A 98 -5.01 1.53 -0.45
C SER A 98 -5.55 1.58 -1.88
N TYR A 99 -5.62 2.76 -2.48
CA TYR A 99 -6.01 2.97 -3.89
C TYR A 99 -5.02 2.31 -4.85
N TYR A 100 -3.72 2.39 -4.56
CA TYR A 100 -2.69 1.67 -5.31
C TYR A 100 -2.89 0.15 -5.22
N ALA A 101 -3.20 -0.37 -4.04
CA ALA A 101 -3.45 -1.80 -3.85
C ALA A 101 -4.64 -2.27 -4.71
N VAL A 102 -5.73 -1.48 -4.77
CA VAL A 102 -6.89 -1.76 -5.65
C VAL A 102 -6.50 -1.69 -7.12
N GLU A 103 -5.71 -0.68 -7.54
CA GLU A 103 -5.25 -0.54 -8.92
C GLU A 103 -4.44 -1.77 -9.36
N MET A 104 -3.50 -2.23 -8.53
CA MET A 104 -2.70 -3.42 -8.82
C MET A 104 -3.54 -4.69 -8.82
N ALA A 105 -4.39 -4.89 -7.85
CA ALA A 105 -5.23 -6.08 -7.76
C ALA A 105 -6.20 -6.22 -8.93
N ARG A 106 -6.77 -5.13 -9.43
CA ARG A 106 -7.62 -5.13 -10.65
C ARG A 106 -6.86 -5.56 -11.90
N GLN A 107 -5.54 -5.39 -11.92
CA GLN A 107 -4.66 -5.84 -12.98
C GLN A 107 -4.13 -7.26 -12.74
N GLY A 108 -4.55 -7.94 -11.67
CA GLY A 108 -4.00 -9.25 -11.27
C GLY A 108 -2.53 -9.17 -10.85
N LYS A 109 -2.07 -8.00 -10.41
CA LYS A 109 -0.69 -7.74 -10.04
C LYS A 109 -0.56 -7.49 -8.53
N THR A 110 0.63 -7.70 -8.03
CA THR A 110 1.05 -7.27 -6.71
C THR A 110 1.98 -6.06 -6.83
N TRP A 111 2.59 -5.66 -5.74
CA TRP A 111 3.56 -4.57 -5.70
C TRP A 111 4.80 -4.82 -6.57
N SER A 112 5.27 -3.79 -7.24
CA SER A 112 6.63 -3.70 -7.79
C SER A 112 7.19 -2.30 -7.55
N GLN A 113 8.52 -2.18 -7.50
CA GLN A 113 9.16 -0.88 -7.29
C GLN A 113 8.79 0.14 -8.39
N GLU A 114 8.67 -0.30 -9.63
CA GLU A 114 8.30 0.55 -10.75
C GLU A 114 6.87 1.11 -10.59
N THR A 115 5.90 0.22 -10.36
CA THR A 115 4.50 0.64 -10.22
C THR A 115 4.28 1.48 -8.97
N TRP A 116 5.04 1.20 -7.90
CA TRP A 116 5.02 2.00 -6.68
C TRP A 116 5.59 3.41 -6.91
N ALA A 117 6.75 3.55 -7.56
CA ALA A 117 7.31 4.84 -7.89
C ALA A 117 6.38 5.66 -8.81
N ASN A 118 5.69 5.00 -9.75
CA ASN A 118 4.67 5.63 -10.59
C ASN A 118 3.46 6.12 -9.77
N TRP A 119 3.06 5.40 -8.74
CA TRP A 119 1.99 5.82 -7.83
C TRP A 119 2.42 7.03 -6.99
N THR A 120 3.55 6.93 -6.31
CA THR A 120 4.03 7.98 -5.39
C THR A 120 4.37 9.28 -6.11
N SER A 121 4.80 9.19 -7.40
CA SER A 121 5.06 10.38 -8.24
C SER A 121 3.81 11.23 -8.48
N LYS A 122 2.60 10.65 -8.41
CA LYS A 122 1.34 11.37 -8.59
C LYS A 122 1.02 12.32 -7.42
N GLY A 123 1.57 12.07 -6.23
CA GLY A 123 1.33 12.88 -5.03
C GLY A 123 -0.15 12.93 -4.61
N ILE A 124 -0.87 11.80 -4.71
CA ILE A 124 -2.33 11.77 -4.54
C ILE A 124 -2.84 10.91 -3.38
N ALA A 125 -1.95 10.25 -2.64
CA ALA A 125 -2.34 9.50 -1.46
C ALA A 125 -3.05 10.42 -0.46
N THR A 126 -4.15 9.94 0.13
CA THR A 126 -5.01 10.77 0.99
C THR A 126 -4.63 10.66 2.47
N PRO A 127 -4.91 11.68 3.29
CA PRO A 127 -4.64 11.63 4.72
C PRO A 127 -5.45 10.55 5.44
N LEU A 128 -4.83 9.85 6.39
CA LEU A 128 -5.54 9.06 7.39
C LEU A 128 -6.18 9.96 8.45
N ALA A 129 -7.30 9.52 9.02
CA ALA A 129 -8.07 10.27 10.00
C ALA A 129 -7.22 10.67 11.22
N GLY A 130 -7.26 11.93 11.60
CA GLY A 130 -6.54 12.51 12.74
C GLY A 130 -5.10 12.90 12.47
N SER A 131 -4.52 12.47 11.35
CA SER A 131 -3.10 12.68 11.07
C SER A 131 -2.74 14.15 10.84
N GLN A 132 -3.50 14.86 10.01
CA GLN A 132 -3.22 16.27 9.69
C GLN A 132 -3.25 17.15 10.94
N GLU A 133 -4.30 17.04 11.74
CA GLU A 133 -4.48 17.79 12.97
C GLU A 133 -3.35 17.52 13.97
N PHE A 134 -2.94 16.25 14.08
CA PHE A 134 -1.85 15.87 14.97
C PHE A 134 -0.52 16.48 14.56
N PHE A 135 -0.12 16.37 13.30
CA PHE A 135 1.17 16.90 12.84
C PHE A 135 1.20 18.43 12.84
N GLN A 136 0.11 19.09 12.49
CA GLN A 136 -0.01 20.53 12.60
C GLN A 136 0.07 20.98 14.06
N TYR A 137 -0.59 20.28 14.97
CA TYR A 137 -0.49 20.52 16.40
C TYR A 137 0.95 20.38 16.90
N ALA A 138 1.64 19.28 16.56
CA ALA A 138 3.03 19.06 16.96
C ALA A 138 3.96 20.18 16.49
N ALA A 139 3.84 20.58 15.23
CA ALA A 139 4.61 21.69 14.66
C ALA A 139 4.31 23.01 15.37
N SER A 140 3.04 23.31 15.71
CA SER A 140 2.65 24.52 16.45
C SER A 140 3.26 24.58 17.86
N LYS A 141 3.66 23.44 18.42
CA LYS A 141 4.37 23.34 19.71
C LYS A 141 5.90 23.40 19.57
N GLY A 142 6.41 23.64 18.36
CA GLY A 142 7.86 23.70 18.10
C GLY A 142 8.54 22.34 18.07
N VAL A 143 7.78 21.24 18.00
CA VAL A 143 8.32 19.89 17.91
C VAL A 143 8.77 19.62 16.47
N GLN A 144 9.97 19.06 16.30
CA GLN A 144 10.49 18.69 14.98
C GLN A 144 9.84 17.39 14.50
N ILE A 145 9.49 17.33 13.22
CA ILE A 145 8.87 16.14 12.60
C ILE A 145 9.83 15.62 11.55
N PHE A 146 10.29 14.38 11.71
CA PHE A 146 11.12 13.69 10.76
C PHE A 146 10.32 12.58 10.07
N TYR A 147 10.17 12.70 8.76
CA TYR A 147 9.54 11.70 7.89
C TYR A 147 10.62 10.72 7.45
N VAL A 148 10.65 9.54 8.07
CA VAL A 148 11.65 8.50 7.81
C VAL A 148 10.98 7.34 7.07
N THR A 149 11.13 7.31 5.77
CA THR A 149 10.41 6.39 4.90
C THR A 149 11.33 5.46 4.11
N ASN A 150 10.81 4.33 3.67
CA ASN A 150 11.49 3.43 2.74
C ASN A 150 11.22 3.73 1.26
N ARG A 151 10.57 4.85 0.95
CA ARG A 151 10.56 5.41 -0.40
C ARG A 151 11.98 5.76 -0.83
N TYR A 152 12.29 5.58 -2.11
CA TYR A 152 13.59 5.92 -2.68
C TYR A 152 13.70 7.37 -3.10
N GLU A 153 14.92 7.84 -3.37
CA GLU A 153 15.19 9.24 -3.71
C GLU A 153 14.43 9.71 -4.97
N VAL A 154 14.19 8.82 -5.93
CA VAL A 154 13.38 9.11 -7.14
C VAL A 154 11.93 9.50 -6.80
N GLU A 155 11.43 9.10 -5.64
CA GLU A 155 10.07 9.36 -5.16
C GLU A 155 9.96 10.69 -4.37
N ARG A 156 11.08 11.38 -4.11
CA ARG A 156 11.12 12.63 -3.33
C ARG A 156 10.19 13.72 -3.88
N PRO A 157 10.18 14.03 -5.18
CA PRO A 157 9.33 15.11 -5.70
C PRO A 157 7.83 14.85 -5.46
N GLY A 158 7.36 13.63 -5.76
CA GLY A 158 5.96 13.25 -5.54
C GLY A 158 5.60 13.19 -4.05
N THR A 159 6.55 12.76 -3.20
CA THR A 159 6.37 12.77 -1.75
C THR A 159 6.20 14.19 -1.22
N LEU A 160 7.07 15.11 -1.60
CA LEU A 160 6.97 16.53 -1.19
C LEU A 160 5.66 17.15 -1.67
N ALA A 161 5.29 16.93 -2.94
CA ALA A 161 4.03 17.43 -3.48
C ALA A 161 2.80 16.91 -2.70
N ASN A 162 2.85 15.63 -2.26
CA ASN A 162 1.77 15.06 -1.46
C ASN A 162 1.70 15.67 -0.05
N LEU A 163 2.85 15.88 0.60
CA LEU A 163 2.91 16.52 1.91
C LEU A 163 2.39 17.97 1.84
N GLU A 164 2.83 18.73 0.83
CA GLU A 164 2.41 20.11 0.60
C GLU A 164 0.90 20.20 0.33
N LYS A 165 0.37 19.34 -0.55
CA LYS A 165 -1.05 19.29 -0.91
C LYS A 165 -1.97 19.21 0.31
N TYR A 166 -1.56 18.50 1.35
CA TYR A 166 -2.34 18.30 2.57
C TYR A 166 -1.81 19.07 3.77
N ASN A 167 -0.92 20.05 3.55
CA ASN A 167 -0.35 20.91 4.58
C ASN A 167 0.33 20.15 5.73
N TYR A 168 1.02 19.05 5.42
CA TYR A 168 1.88 18.40 6.40
C TYR A 168 3.13 19.26 6.64
N PRO A 169 3.51 19.54 7.89
CA PRO A 169 4.61 20.45 8.20
C PRO A 169 5.95 19.93 7.72
N ILE A 170 6.64 20.65 6.87
CA ILE A 170 8.04 20.40 6.47
C ILE A 170 8.87 21.57 6.95
N GLN A 171 9.51 21.42 8.12
CA GLN A 171 10.27 22.50 8.73
C GLN A 171 11.63 22.72 8.07
N SER A 172 12.17 21.68 7.42
CA SER A 172 13.40 21.77 6.62
C SER A 172 13.47 20.60 5.62
N ALA A 173 14.25 20.76 4.55
CA ALA A 173 14.48 19.68 3.58
C ALA A 173 15.09 18.41 4.20
N GLN A 174 15.85 18.56 5.29
CA GLN A 174 16.47 17.44 6.01
C GLN A 174 15.46 16.62 6.83
N ASN A 175 14.25 17.13 7.03
CA ASN A 175 13.20 16.41 7.76
C ASN A 175 12.59 15.26 6.94
N LEU A 176 12.75 15.24 5.61
CA LEU A 176 12.35 14.11 4.76
C LEU A 176 13.55 13.23 4.47
N ILE A 177 13.63 12.08 5.15
CA ILE A 177 14.73 11.12 5.10
C ILE A 177 14.27 9.85 4.38
N LEU A 178 14.67 9.74 3.13
CA LEU A 178 14.35 8.63 2.25
C LEU A 178 15.33 7.46 2.44
N ARG A 179 14.96 6.30 1.91
CA ARG A 179 15.83 5.13 1.88
C ARG A 179 16.99 5.33 0.93
N SER A 180 18.20 5.01 1.40
CA SER A 180 19.39 4.91 0.56
C SER A 180 19.63 3.44 0.14
N LYS A 181 20.44 2.70 0.89
CA LYS A 181 20.75 1.29 0.62
C LYS A 181 19.93 0.34 1.49
N GLU A 182 19.84 0.63 2.77
CA GLU A 182 19.24 -0.27 3.76
C GLU A 182 17.78 0.10 4.04
N SER A 183 16.94 -0.93 4.23
CA SER A 183 15.54 -0.75 4.63
C SER A 183 15.41 -0.42 6.12
N SER A 184 16.35 -0.89 6.97
CA SER A 184 16.35 -0.55 8.39
C SER A 184 16.32 0.95 8.60
N LYS A 185 15.43 1.40 9.49
CA LYS A 185 15.32 2.81 9.88
C LYS A 185 16.18 3.16 11.09
N GLU A 186 16.84 2.18 11.70
CA GLU A 186 17.56 2.35 12.97
C GLU A 186 18.67 3.39 12.88
N ALA A 187 19.58 3.28 11.89
CA ALA A 187 20.68 4.23 11.73
C ALA A 187 20.17 5.67 11.49
N ARG A 188 19.05 5.81 10.77
CA ARG A 188 18.39 7.10 10.52
C ARG A 188 17.82 7.70 11.81
N ARG A 189 17.17 6.89 12.66
CA ARG A 189 16.67 7.29 14.01
C ARG A 189 17.83 7.67 14.92
N GLN A 190 18.91 6.85 14.97
CA GLN A 190 20.09 7.14 15.78
C GLN A 190 20.76 8.44 15.37
N ASN A 191 20.81 8.75 14.07
CA ASN A 191 21.36 10.03 13.63
C ASN A 191 20.51 11.22 14.12
N ILE A 192 19.18 11.15 14.05
CA ILE A 192 18.27 12.17 14.58
C ILE A 192 18.47 12.33 16.11
N SER A 193 18.64 11.22 16.83
CA SER A 193 18.76 11.23 18.31
C SER A 193 20.04 11.91 18.82
N LYS A 194 21.02 12.19 17.96
CA LYS A 194 22.21 12.97 18.35
C LYS A 194 21.84 14.39 18.74
N ASP A 195 20.90 14.99 18.03
CA ASP A 195 20.55 16.40 18.17
C ASP A 195 19.17 16.61 18.80
N TYR A 196 18.30 15.60 18.77
CA TYR A 196 16.91 15.68 19.21
C TYR A 196 16.56 14.59 20.23
N ASP A 197 15.60 14.87 21.09
CA ASP A 197 14.93 13.86 21.93
C ASP A 197 13.72 13.32 21.17
N ILE A 198 13.83 12.08 20.65
CA ILE A 198 12.76 11.42 19.91
C ILE A 198 11.73 10.91 20.94
N VAL A 199 10.64 11.64 21.09
CA VAL A 199 9.60 11.33 22.08
C VAL A 199 8.52 10.39 21.54
N LEU A 200 8.29 10.39 20.23
CA LEU A 200 7.32 9.50 19.58
C LEU A 200 7.91 8.89 18.30
N LEU A 201 7.59 7.63 18.07
CA LEU A 201 7.73 6.92 16.82
C LEU A 201 6.34 6.53 16.32
N LEU A 202 5.99 6.88 15.08
CA LEU A 202 4.74 6.51 14.45
C LEU A 202 5.01 5.64 13.22
N GLY A 203 4.27 4.57 13.06
CA GLY A 203 4.43 3.64 11.94
C GLY A 203 3.32 2.61 11.90
N ASP A 204 3.18 1.95 10.75
CA ASP A 204 2.31 0.78 10.54
C ASP A 204 3.11 -0.53 10.61
N SER A 205 4.42 -0.45 10.39
CA SER A 205 5.33 -1.60 10.46
C SER A 205 6.15 -1.58 11.76
N LEU A 206 6.33 -2.76 12.37
CA LEU A 206 7.12 -2.87 13.61
C LEU A 206 8.58 -2.46 13.44
N THR A 207 9.14 -2.54 12.22
CA THR A 207 10.49 -2.05 11.88
C THR A 207 10.62 -0.52 12.00
N ASP A 208 9.52 0.21 12.04
CA ASP A 208 9.51 1.65 12.29
C ASP A 208 9.91 2.00 13.72
N PHE A 209 9.80 1.06 14.66
CA PHE A 209 10.00 1.29 16.06
C PHE A 209 11.34 0.81 16.60
N SER A 210 11.80 -0.38 16.16
CA SER A 210 12.99 -1.00 16.74
C SER A 210 13.70 -1.93 15.76
N SER A 211 15.02 -1.97 15.83
CA SER A 211 15.87 -2.95 15.11
C SER A 211 15.64 -4.40 15.56
N LEU A 212 14.95 -4.65 16.66
CA LEU A 212 14.55 -6.00 17.06
C LEU A 212 13.63 -6.67 16.03
N PHE A 213 13.00 -5.90 15.16
CA PHE A 213 12.13 -6.39 14.08
C PHE A 213 12.84 -6.46 12.72
N ASP A 214 14.08 -5.99 12.62
CA ASP A 214 14.89 -6.03 11.40
C ASP A 214 15.40 -7.44 11.07
N ASN A 215 15.94 -7.62 9.86
CA ASN A 215 16.61 -8.84 9.40
C ASN A 215 15.68 -10.06 9.29
N HIS A 216 14.52 -9.89 8.65
CA HIS A 216 13.63 -10.99 8.26
C HIS A 216 13.24 -11.92 9.43
N LYS A 217 12.73 -11.34 10.51
CA LYS A 217 12.30 -12.07 11.68
C LYS A 217 11.08 -12.94 11.39
N SER A 218 11.14 -14.19 11.84
CA SER A 218 10.00 -15.12 11.82
C SER A 218 8.83 -14.58 12.66
N GLU A 219 7.62 -15.09 12.43
CA GLU A 219 6.43 -14.74 13.23
C GLU A 219 6.69 -14.89 14.74
N LYS A 220 7.36 -15.98 15.15
CA LYS A 220 7.69 -16.24 16.56
C LYS A 220 8.65 -15.21 17.13
N GLU A 221 9.71 -14.83 16.39
CA GLU A 221 10.65 -13.82 16.83
C GLU A 221 10.00 -12.43 16.91
N ARG A 222 9.13 -12.11 15.94
CA ARG A 222 8.35 -10.86 15.95
C ARG A 222 7.44 -10.80 17.17
N ALA A 223 6.72 -11.87 17.48
CA ALA A 223 5.87 -11.97 18.67
C ALA A 223 6.68 -11.82 19.98
N ALA A 224 7.85 -12.44 20.07
CA ALA A 224 8.73 -12.30 21.22
C ALA A 224 9.28 -10.86 21.39
N ALA A 225 9.60 -10.19 20.28
CA ALA A 225 10.03 -8.79 20.30
C ALA A 225 8.88 -7.86 20.74
N VAL A 226 7.64 -8.12 20.30
CA VAL A 226 6.45 -7.39 20.77
C VAL A 226 6.29 -7.54 22.27
N GLU A 227 6.40 -8.78 22.81
CA GLU A 227 6.30 -8.99 24.26
C GLU A 227 7.41 -8.25 25.03
N THR A 228 8.64 -8.25 24.51
CA THR A 228 9.76 -7.51 25.10
C THR A 228 9.52 -6.01 25.16
N LEU A 229 8.87 -5.45 24.13
CA LEU A 229 8.65 -4.00 23.98
C LEU A 229 7.23 -3.57 24.34
N LYS A 230 6.42 -4.44 24.93
CA LYS A 230 4.99 -4.19 25.16
C LYS A 230 4.67 -2.91 25.92
N SER A 231 5.57 -2.47 26.81
CA SER A 231 5.38 -1.22 27.58
C SER A 231 5.58 0.06 26.75
N GLU A 232 6.15 -0.05 25.56
CA GLU A 232 6.38 1.09 24.67
C GLU A 232 5.19 1.37 23.74
N PHE A 233 4.37 0.35 23.44
CA PHE A 233 3.19 0.52 22.60
C PHE A 233 2.12 1.36 23.31
N GLY A 234 1.62 2.39 22.61
CA GLY A 234 0.72 3.40 23.19
C GLY A 234 1.41 4.40 24.13
N LYS A 235 2.73 4.33 24.26
CA LYS A 235 3.55 5.27 25.04
C LYS A 235 4.49 6.04 24.11
N ARG A 236 5.55 5.42 23.65
CA ARG A 236 6.50 5.98 22.69
C ARG A 236 6.23 5.47 21.26
N PHE A 237 5.72 4.26 21.12
CA PHE A 237 5.40 3.62 19.85
C PHE A 237 3.91 3.73 19.58
N ILE A 238 3.56 4.44 18.51
CA ILE A 238 2.18 4.64 18.07
C ILE A 238 2.00 3.84 16.76
N VAL A 239 1.29 2.72 16.87
CA VAL A 239 1.06 1.81 15.75
C VAL A 239 -0.21 2.19 15.02
N LEU A 240 -0.12 2.33 13.70
CA LEU A 240 -1.25 2.50 12.81
C LEU A 240 -1.61 1.12 12.19
N PRO A 241 -2.89 0.83 11.95
CA PRO A 241 -3.28 -0.47 11.41
C PRO A 241 -2.95 -0.57 9.91
N ASN A 242 -2.24 -1.63 9.52
CA ASN A 242 -2.05 -2.00 8.12
C ASN A 242 -2.21 -3.52 7.94
N VAL A 243 -3.28 -3.92 7.28
CA VAL A 243 -3.54 -5.30 6.90
C VAL A 243 -3.24 -5.57 5.42
N GLY A 244 -2.91 -4.54 4.66
CA GLY A 244 -2.68 -4.63 3.21
C GLY A 244 -1.36 -5.26 2.83
N TYR A 245 -0.30 -5.01 3.59
CA TYR A 245 1.06 -5.51 3.33
C TYR A 245 1.97 -5.27 4.55
N GLY A 246 3.18 -5.80 4.50
CA GLY A 246 4.22 -5.54 5.49
C GLY A 246 5.03 -6.79 5.84
N ASP A 247 5.96 -6.63 6.77
CA ASP A 247 6.80 -7.74 7.22
C ASP A 247 6.01 -8.85 7.91
N TRP A 248 4.80 -8.56 8.41
CA TRP A 248 3.92 -9.57 8.97
C TRP A 248 3.50 -10.59 7.90
N GLU A 249 3.17 -10.13 6.69
CA GLU A 249 2.85 -10.99 5.55
C GLU A 249 4.11 -11.71 5.04
N SER A 250 5.22 -10.99 4.91
CA SER A 250 6.49 -11.56 4.48
C SER A 250 6.99 -12.68 5.40
N ALA A 251 6.78 -12.54 6.72
CA ALA A 251 7.16 -13.55 7.70
C ALA A 251 6.37 -14.87 7.53
N ILE A 252 5.08 -14.79 7.12
CA ILE A 252 4.27 -15.98 6.80
C ILE A 252 4.86 -16.74 5.61
N PHE A 253 5.44 -16.02 4.65
CA PHE A 253 6.09 -16.60 3.47
C PHE A 253 7.58 -16.89 3.66
N ASP A 254 8.12 -16.85 4.88
CA ASP A 254 9.56 -16.96 5.18
C ASP A 254 10.42 -16.03 4.32
N TYR A 255 9.88 -14.86 3.95
CA TYR A 255 10.53 -13.87 3.07
C TYR A 255 10.94 -14.43 1.69
N LYS A 256 10.26 -15.48 1.20
CA LYS A 256 10.44 -16.02 -0.14
C LYS A 256 9.66 -15.18 -1.14
N TYR A 257 10.37 -14.39 -1.92
CA TYR A 257 9.75 -13.44 -2.86
C TYR A 257 9.45 -14.05 -4.25
N ASP A 258 10.03 -15.22 -4.55
CA ASP A 258 9.93 -15.94 -5.81
C ASP A 258 8.82 -17.00 -5.87
N LEU A 259 7.97 -17.09 -4.84
CA LEU A 259 6.83 -17.99 -4.79
C LEU A 259 5.82 -17.68 -5.89
N THR A 260 5.29 -18.73 -6.53
CA THR A 260 4.15 -18.61 -7.43
C THR A 260 2.88 -18.21 -6.67
N GLN A 261 1.86 -17.80 -7.40
CA GLN A 261 0.57 -17.43 -6.81
C GLN A 261 -0.08 -18.62 -6.09
N GLU A 262 -0.06 -19.81 -6.70
CA GLU A 262 -0.60 -21.04 -6.11
C GLU A 262 0.14 -21.41 -4.82
N GLN A 263 1.46 -21.26 -4.80
CA GLN A 263 2.26 -21.51 -3.59
C GLN A 263 1.90 -20.55 -2.46
N ARG A 264 1.71 -19.26 -2.77
CA ARG A 264 1.28 -18.26 -1.78
C ARG A 264 -0.11 -18.58 -1.24
N ASP A 265 -1.05 -18.91 -2.10
CA ASP A 265 -2.41 -19.23 -1.71
C ASP A 265 -2.44 -20.50 -0.83
N SER A 266 -1.64 -21.54 -1.16
CA SER A 266 -1.49 -22.74 -0.33
C SER A 266 -0.96 -22.39 1.07
N ILE A 267 0.11 -21.58 1.14
CA ILE A 267 0.68 -21.16 2.43
C ILE A 267 -0.34 -20.36 3.26
N ILE A 268 -1.12 -19.47 2.64
CA ILE A 268 -2.15 -18.71 3.36
C ILE A 268 -3.21 -19.64 3.94
N TYR A 269 -3.71 -20.61 3.15
CA TYR A 269 -4.70 -21.59 3.63
C TYR A 269 -4.15 -22.46 4.76
N GLU A 270 -2.89 -22.88 4.68
CA GLU A 270 -2.24 -23.69 5.71
C GLU A 270 -1.96 -22.88 7.00
N ALA A 271 -1.62 -21.60 6.86
CA ALA A 271 -1.38 -20.70 8.00
C ALA A 271 -2.67 -20.28 8.69
N ALA A 272 -3.78 -20.16 7.95
CA ALA A 272 -5.09 -19.83 8.49
C ALA A 272 -5.61 -20.99 9.36
N ARG A 273 -5.90 -20.72 10.62
CA ARG A 273 -6.30 -21.73 11.60
C ARG A 273 -7.81 -21.76 11.73
N GLU A 274 -8.38 -22.96 11.62
CA GLU A 274 -9.81 -23.21 11.86
C GLU A 274 -10.16 -23.25 13.35
N THR A 275 -9.18 -23.59 14.22
CA THR A 275 -9.36 -23.69 15.67
C THR A 275 -8.22 -23.00 16.43
N PRO A 276 -8.47 -22.47 17.64
CA PRO A 276 -7.41 -21.95 18.47
C PRO A 276 -6.35 -23.02 18.78
N VAL A 277 -5.09 -22.63 18.71
CA VAL A 277 -4.00 -23.50 19.19
C VAL A 277 -4.08 -23.57 20.70
N LYS A 278 -4.10 -24.79 21.23
CA LYS A 278 -4.06 -25.04 22.67
C LYS A 278 -2.66 -24.81 23.24
#